data_cafe199f799ee74810d52fa05ef50a69
#
_entry.id   cafe199f799ee74810d52fa05ef50a69
#
_cell.length_a   1.000
_cell.length_b   1.000
_cell.length_c   1.000
_cell.angle_alpha   90.00
_cell.angle_beta   90.00
_cell.angle_gamma   90.00
#
_symmetry.space_group_name_H-M   'P 1'
#
loop_
_entity.id
_entity.type
_entity.pdbx_description
1 polymer ?
#
loop_
_entity_poly.entity_id
_entity_poly.type
_entity_poly.pdbx_seq_one_letter_code
_entity_poly.pdbx_strand_id
1 'polypeptide(L)' 'MKTFEKQFNIKTKLETLDQYIKSILKKHDPDDEIQVDIQEFDGKKIVNVKILDRVLN' A
#
# COMPACT_ATOMS: atom_id res chain seq x y z
N MET A 1 -5.75 -13.14 1.79
CA MET A 1 -4.77 -12.13 1.38
C MET A 1 -5.38 -11.13 0.43
N LYS A 2 -5.22 -9.86 0.70
CA LYS A 2 -5.69 -8.79 -0.18
C LYS A 2 -4.52 -8.01 -0.71
N THR A 3 -4.58 -7.64 -1.97
CA THR A 3 -3.51 -6.87 -2.62
C THR A 3 -4.11 -5.63 -3.26
N PHE A 4 -3.51 -4.49 -2.99
CA PHE A 4 -3.90 -3.22 -3.59
C PHE A 4 -2.72 -2.66 -4.35
N GLU A 5 -2.98 -2.15 -5.54
CA GLU A 5 -1.96 -1.53 -6.36
C GLU A 5 -2.51 -0.24 -6.91
N LYS A 6 -1.70 0.81 -6.86
CA LYS A 6 -2.06 2.08 -7.47
C LYS A 6 -0.84 2.74 -8.07
N GLN A 7 -1.01 3.29 -9.25
CA GLN A 7 0.05 4.01 -9.94
C GLN A 7 -0.13 5.51 -9.75
N PHE A 8 0.99 6.18 -9.49
CA PHE A 8 1.05 7.62 -9.33
C PHE A 8 2.10 8.19 -10.27
N ASN A 9 1.98 9.49 -10.58
CA ASN A 9 3.03 10.19 -11.29
C ASN A 9 4.31 10.21 -10.46
N ILE A 10 5.47 10.12 -11.13
CA ILE A 10 6.77 10.15 -10.44
C ILE A 10 6.95 11.41 -9.60
N LYS A 11 6.29 12.49 -9.97
CA LYS A 11 6.35 13.77 -9.24
C LYS A 11 5.40 13.83 -8.05
N THR A 12 4.60 12.80 -7.83
CA THR A 12 3.67 12.75 -6.71
C THR A 12 4.43 12.85 -5.40
N LYS A 13 3.96 13.71 -4.51
CA LYS A 13 4.59 13.92 -3.20
C LYS A 13 4.44 12.68 -2.34
N LEU A 14 5.45 12.41 -1.53
CA LEU A 14 5.44 11.28 -0.61
C LEU A 14 4.25 11.33 0.33
N GLU A 15 3.84 12.53 0.72
CA GLU A 15 2.68 12.75 1.57
C GLU A 15 1.40 12.17 0.96
N THR A 16 1.22 12.33 -0.35
CA THR A 16 0.06 11.78 -1.06
C THR A 16 0.06 10.26 -1.04
N LEU A 17 1.24 9.65 -1.24
CA LEU A 17 1.38 8.20 -1.16
C LEU A 17 1.05 7.69 0.24
N ASP A 18 1.53 8.40 1.25
CA ASP A 18 1.29 8.04 2.64
C ASP A 18 -0.20 8.10 2.98
N GLN A 19 -0.91 9.11 2.50
CA GLN A 19 -2.35 9.23 2.69
C GLN A 19 -3.11 8.07 2.07
N TYR A 20 -2.69 7.64 0.88
CA TYR A 20 -3.30 6.49 0.22
C TYR A 20 -3.11 5.22 1.06
N ILE A 21 -1.88 4.99 1.54
CA ILE A 21 -1.58 3.82 2.36
C ILE A 21 -2.39 3.86 3.64
N LYS A 22 -2.44 5.00 4.31
CA LYS A 22 -3.21 5.15 5.55
C LYS A 22 -4.70 4.91 5.36
N SER A 23 -5.24 5.31 4.20
CA SER A 23 -6.66 5.06 3.92
C SER A 23 -6.98 3.57 3.81
N ILE A 24 -6.03 2.78 3.32
CA ILE A 24 -6.18 1.33 3.28
C ILE A 24 -6.07 0.75 4.69
N LEU A 25 -5.10 1.21 5.47
CA LEU A 25 -4.87 0.71 6.82
C LEU A 25 -6.07 0.94 7.75
N LYS A 26 -6.78 2.04 7.56
CA LYS A 26 -7.96 2.35 8.38
C LYS A 26 -9.09 1.34 8.23
N LYS A 27 -9.14 0.65 7.10
CA LYS A 27 -10.21 -0.28 6.78
C LYS A 27 -9.91 -1.71 7.20
N HIS A 28 -8.74 -1.94 7.77
CA HIS A 28 -8.28 -3.28 8.11
C HIS A 28 -7.93 -3.38 9.59
N ASP A 29 -7.95 -4.60 10.09
CA ASP A 29 -7.63 -4.90 11.47
C ASP A 29 -6.17 -4.58 11.76
N PRO A 30 -5.86 -3.87 12.87
CA PRO A 30 -4.47 -3.58 13.23
C PRO A 30 -3.62 -4.84 13.49
N ASP A 31 -4.27 -5.98 13.71
CA ASP A 31 -3.57 -7.25 13.91
C ASP A 31 -3.12 -7.90 12.60
N ASP A 32 -3.62 -7.42 11.45
CA ASP A 32 -3.23 -7.95 10.16
C ASP A 32 -1.81 -7.53 9.82
N GLU A 33 -1.05 -8.45 9.23
CA GLU A 33 0.28 -8.14 8.75
C GLU A 33 0.16 -7.41 7.42
N ILE A 34 0.81 -6.25 7.32
CA ILE A 34 0.73 -5.41 6.14
C ILE A 34 2.13 -5.19 5.58
N GLN A 35 2.28 -5.44 4.29
CA GLN A 35 3.52 -5.19 3.56
C GLN A 35 3.28 -4.10 2.52
N VAL A 36 4.14 -3.09 2.51
CA VAL A 36 4.06 -1.98 1.57
C VAL A 36 5.32 -1.95 0.74
N ASP A 37 5.16 -1.89 -0.57
CA ASP A 37 6.28 -1.77 -1.50
C ASP A 37 6.02 -0.62 -2.45
N ILE A 38 7.03 0.21 -2.68
CA ILE A 38 6.95 1.33 -3.60
C ILE A 38 8.05 1.18 -4.63
N GLN A 39 7.66 1.12 -5.90
CA GLN A 39 8.60 0.99 -7.01
C GLN A 39 8.46 2.19 -7.93
N GLU A 40 9.57 2.60 -8.53
CA GLU A 40 9.58 3.62 -9.56
C GLU A 40 9.90 2.98 -10.89
N PHE A 41 9.01 3.15 -11.86
CA PHE A 41 9.19 2.57 -13.17
C PHE A 41 8.49 3.43 -14.22
N ASP A 42 9.21 3.70 -15.30
CA ASP A 42 8.67 4.41 -16.49
C ASP A 42 7.97 5.73 -16.13
N GLY A 43 8.60 6.55 -15.29
CA GLY A 43 8.07 7.84 -14.90
C GLY A 43 6.87 7.76 -13.96
N LYS A 44 6.66 6.62 -13.32
CA LYS A 44 5.55 6.39 -12.42
C LYS A 44 6.02 5.80 -11.10
N LYS A 45 5.27 6.07 -10.05
CA LYS A 45 5.45 5.41 -8.76
C LYS A 45 4.33 4.40 -8.59
N ILE A 46 4.69 3.15 -8.37
CA ILE A 46 3.74 2.07 -8.18
C ILE A 46 3.74 1.66 -6.72
N VAL A 47 2.60 1.85 -6.07
CA VAL A 47 2.44 1.49 -4.65
C VAL A 47 1.70 0.18 -4.57
N ASN A 48 2.32 -0.82 -3.96
CA ASN A 48 1.72 -2.12 -3.71
C ASN A 48 1.53 -2.30 -2.21
N VAL A 49 0.32 -2.63 -1.82
CA VAL A 49 -0.01 -2.92 -0.42
C VAL A 49 -0.57 -4.33 -0.36
N LYS A 50 0.07 -5.17 0.43
CA LYS A 50 -0.39 -6.55 0.66
C LYS A 50 -0.84 -6.69 2.10
N ILE A 51 -2.04 -7.21 2.27
CA ILE A 51 -2.58 -7.48 3.59
C ILE A 51 -2.66 -8.99 3.75
N LEU A 52 -1.88 -9.51 4.67
CA LEU A 52 -1.80 -10.94 4.94
C LEU A 52 -2.72 -11.27 6.10
N ASP A 53 -3.70 -12.12 5.85
CA ASP A 53 -4.60 -12.57 6.90
C ASP A 53 -3.82 -13.39 7.90
N ARG A 54 -4.00 -13.08 9.17
CA ARG A 54 -3.38 -13.84 10.23
C ARG A 54 -4.14 -15.14 10.42
N VAL A 55 -3.49 -16.24 10.10
CA VAL A 55 -4.10 -17.55 10.34
C VAL A 55 -3.82 -17.92 11.78
N LEU A 56 -4.87 -17.97 12.57
CA LEU A 56 -4.78 -18.44 13.94
C LEU A 56 -5.03 -19.96 13.94
N ASN A 57 -4.00 -20.68 14.25
CA ASN A 57 -4.13 -22.12 14.46
C ASN A 57 -4.33 -22.40 15.93
#